data_c04be0121f8cc10874ec503ebb35dc00
#
_entry.id   c04be0121f8cc10874ec503ebb35dc00
#
_cell.length_a   1.000
_cell.length_b   1.000
_cell.length_c   1.000
_cell.angle_alpha   90.00
_cell.angle_beta   90.00
_cell.angle_gamma   90.00
#
_symmetry.space_group_name_H-M   'P 1'
#
loop_
_entity.id
_entity.type
_entity.pdbx_description
1 polymer ?
#
loop_
_entity_poly.entity_id
_entity_poly.type
_entity_poly.pdbx_seq_one_letter_code
_entity_poly.pdbx_strand_id
1 'polypeptide(L)'
;MLFRSDTSMGIFTRFSDIVNSNINAILDKAEDPEKIVRLMIQEMEDTLVEVRSAAARSIADKKDLNRKLESVDREQRDWEDKAELAIRKGREDLAKAALVEKSRVTTAAEVLKQDYLAVDEGLSKLNEDIARLEAKLEDAKTRQKALLARHKTASSRLAVRKKIYDYKIDDAMIRFEQYTRRIDDVEGRVEAYDLGLPKDLNHEFASLEAEDSVREELDALKKRVAGNEDDEDKNVAQG
;
A
#
# COMPACT_ATOMS: atom_id res chain seq x y z
N MET A 1 -7.04 6.67 -19.14
CA MET A 1 -8.37 6.21 -19.59
C MET A 1 -9.30 6.36 -18.40
N LEU A 2 -10.22 7.29 -18.50
CA LEU A 2 -11.10 7.81 -17.46
C LEU A 2 -11.97 6.68 -16.89
N PHE A 3 -11.91 6.49 -15.56
CA PHE A 3 -12.96 5.81 -14.81
C PHE A 3 -14.22 6.69 -14.90
N ARG A 4 -15.00 6.41 -15.92
CA ARG A 4 -16.35 6.95 -16.06
C ARG A 4 -17.19 6.24 -15.00
N SER A 5 -17.70 7.00 -14.08
CA SER A 5 -18.69 6.57 -13.08
C SER A 5 -19.98 6.15 -13.79
N ASP A 6 -20.02 4.90 -14.25
CA ASP A 6 -21.28 4.25 -14.61
C ASP A 6 -21.98 3.82 -13.32
N THR A 7 -22.90 4.63 -12.87
CA THR A 7 -23.79 4.45 -11.71
C THR A 7 -24.73 3.24 -11.83
N SER A 8 -24.52 2.37 -12.80
CA SER A 8 -25.35 1.20 -13.12
C SER A 8 -24.68 -0.15 -12.89
N MET A 9 -23.40 -0.20 -12.50
CA MET A 9 -22.79 -1.48 -12.13
C MET A 9 -23.31 -1.91 -10.77
N GLY A 10 -24.01 -3.06 -10.73
CA GLY A 10 -24.50 -3.61 -9.47
C GLY A 10 -23.38 -3.86 -8.45
N ILE A 11 -23.67 -3.74 -7.14
CA ILE A 11 -22.74 -3.94 -6.02
C ILE A 11 -21.89 -5.20 -6.20
N PHE A 12 -22.50 -6.28 -6.63
CA PHE A 12 -21.84 -7.58 -6.86
C PHE A 12 -20.86 -7.60 -8.01
N THR A 13 -21.07 -6.79 -9.05
CA THR A 13 -20.11 -6.67 -10.17
C THR A 13 -18.86 -5.93 -9.73
N ARG A 14 -19.00 -4.79 -9.05
CA ARG A 14 -17.86 -4.04 -8.48
C ARG A 14 -17.07 -4.89 -7.50
N PHE A 15 -17.77 -5.60 -6.64
CA PHE A 15 -17.18 -6.53 -5.69
C PHE A 15 -16.37 -7.63 -6.38
N SER A 16 -16.95 -8.31 -7.38
CA SER A 16 -16.27 -9.34 -8.15
C SER A 16 -15.04 -8.80 -8.88
N ASP A 17 -15.12 -7.62 -9.47
CA ASP A 17 -14.00 -6.96 -10.15
C ASP A 17 -12.86 -6.66 -9.20
N ILE A 18 -13.16 -6.18 -7.99
CA ILE A 18 -12.16 -5.92 -6.95
C ILE A 18 -11.52 -7.23 -6.48
N VAL A 19 -12.33 -8.26 -6.18
CA VAL A 19 -11.82 -9.55 -5.72
C VAL A 19 -10.91 -10.21 -6.76
N ASN A 20 -11.22 -10.07 -8.04
CA ASN A 20 -10.44 -10.65 -9.13
C ASN A 20 -9.30 -9.74 -9.64
N SER A 21 -9.22 -8.47 -9.22
CA SER A 21 -8.20 -7.53 -9.66
C SER A 21 -6.79 -7.93 -9.19
N ASN A 22 -5.80 -7.64 -10.03
CA ASN A 22 -4.38 -7.76 -9.63
C ASN A 22 -3.84 -6.38 -9.23
N ILE A 23 -3.75 -6.14 -7.93
CA ILE A 23 -3.27 -4.87 -7.35
C ILE A 23 -1.88 -4.51 -7.89
N ASN A 24 -0.95 -5.49 -8.00
CA ASN A 24 0.39 -5.23 -8.52
C ASN A 24 0.38 -4.69 -9.95
N ALA A 25 -0.38 -5.34 -10.84
CA ALA A 25 -0.46 -4.94 -12.24
C ALA A 25 -1.09 -3.54 -12.43
N ILE A 26 -1.92 -3.11 -11.50
CA ILE A 26 -2.50 -1.76 -11.49
C ILE A 26 -1.46 -0.74 -11.01
N LEU A 27 -0.74 -1.06 -9.94
CA LEU A 27 0.27 -0.17 -9.34
C LEU A 27 1.49 0.01 -10.25
N ASP A 28 1.94 -1.05 -10.94
CA ASP A 28 3.09 -1.01 -11.84
C ASP A 28 2.87 -0.09 -13.05
N LYS A 29 1.62 0.17 -13.41
CA LYS A 29 1.22 1.05 -14.51
C LYS A 29 0.79 2.46 -14.06
N ALA A 30 0.75 2.71 -12.76
CA ALA A 30 0.24 3.95 -12.21
C ALA A 30 1.32 5.04 -12.20
N GLU A 31 0.97 6.26 -12.63
CA GLU A 31 1.82 7.43 -12.50
C GLU A 31 2.01 7.84 -11.03
N ASP A 32 0.96 7.68 -10.21
CA ASP A 32 0.96 7.93 -8.77
C ASP A 32 0.43 6.70 -8.00
N PRO A 33 1.31 5.73 -7.69
CA PRO A 33 0.92 4.50 -7.00
C PRO A 33 0.31 4.74 -5.61
N GLU A 34 0.75 5.78 -4.90
CA GLU A 34 0.25 6.10 -3.56
C GLU A 34 -1.22 6.54 -3.61
N LYS A 35 -1.56 7.41 -4.55
CA LYS A 35 -2.93 7.88 -4.77
C LYS A 35 -3.84 6.73 -5.20
N ILE A 36 -3.37 5.88 -6.12
CA ILE A 36 -4.13 4.73 -6.61
C ILE A 36 -4.42 3.74 -5.49
N VAL A 37 -3.41 3.37 -4.68
CA VAL A 37 -3.62 2.47 -3.53
C VAL A 37 -4.64 3.05 -2.55
N ARG A 38 -4.58 4.35 -2.26
CA ARG A 38 -5.53 5.01 -1.36
C ARG A 38 -6.97 4.91 -1.89
N LEU A 39 -7.17 5.17 -3.17
CA LEU A 39 -8.48 5.06 -3.81
C LEU A 39 -8.98 3.61 -3.82
N MET A 40 -8.11 2.63 -4.08
CA MET A 40 -8.47 1.21 -4.03
C MET A 40 -8.88 0.77 -2.63
N ILE A 41 -8.17 1.20 -1.58
CA ILE A 41 -8.52 0.92 -0.19
C ILE A 41 -9.90 1.47 0.11
N GLN A 42 -10.18 2.72 -0.24
CA GLN A 42 -11.48 3.35 -0.01
C GLN A 42 -12.60 2.59 -0.73
N GLU A 43 -12.43 2.24 -2.01
CA GLU A 43 -13.42 1.48 -2.77
C GLU A 43 -13.66 0.09 -2.17
N MET A 44 -12.61 -0.58 -1.68
CA MET A 44 -12.73 -1.87 -0.99
C MET A 44 -13.48 -1.75 0.33
N GLU A 45 -13.22 -0.70 1.13
CA GLU A 45 -13.91 -0.45 2.39
C GLU A 45 -15.39 -0.15 2.17
N ASP A 46 -15.71 0.71 1.22
CA ASP A 46 -17.09 1.07 0.87
C ASP A 46 -17.85 -0.17 0.36
N THR A 47 -17.24 -0.94 -0.54
CA THR A 47 -17.82 -2.19 -1.06
C THR A 47 -18.05 -3.21 0.04
N LEU A 48 -17.12 -3.34 1.00
CA LEU A 48 -17.24 -4.25 2.13
C LEU A 48 -18.45 -3.90 3.01
N VAL A 49 -18.68 -2.62 3.27
CA VAL A 49 -19.86 -2.15 4.03
C VAL A 49 -21.14 -2.52 3.31
N GLU A 50 -21.23 -2.29 1.99
CA GLU A 50 -22.41 -2.58 1.19
C GLU A 50 -22.70 -4.09 1.15
N VAL A 51 -21.67 -4.91 0.93
CA VAL A 51 -21.82 -6.38 0.86
C VAL A 51 -22.19 -6.97 2.22
N ARG A 52 -21.61 -6.48 3.33
CA ARG A 52 -22.00 -6.89 4.67
C ARG A 52 -23.46 -6.53 5.00
N SER A 53 -23.91 -5.37 4.51
CA SER A 53 -25.32 -4.98 4.64
C SER A 53 -26.25 -5.91 3.86
N ALA A 54 -25.85 -6.32 2.65
CA ALA A 54 -26.57 -7.32 1.87
C ALA A 54 -26.60 -8.69 2.56
N ALA A 55 -25.45 -9.14 3.08
CA ALA A 55 -25.36 -10.39 3.85
C ALA A 55 -26.27 -10.38 5.08
N ALA A 56 -26.33 -9.26 5.81
CA ALA A 56 -27.22 -9.13 6.96
C ALA A 56 -28.69 -9.29 6.58
N ARG A 57 -29.12 -8.77 5.42
CA ARG A 57 -30.48 -8.97 4.89
C ARG A 57 -30.72 -10.45 4.57
N SER A 58 -29.81 -11.10 3.85
CA SER A 58 -29.91 -12.52 3.54
C SER A 58 -29.95 -13.42 4.79
N ILE A 59 -29.22 -13.02 5.86
CA ILE A 59 -29.29 -13.71 7.17
C ILE A 59 -30.67 -13.54 7.78
N ALA A 60 -31.30 -12.37 7.68
CA ALA A 60 -32.67 -12.15 8.15
C ALA A 60 -33.68 -13.00 7.35
N ASP A 61 -33.54 -13.04 6.02
CA ASP A 61 -34.37 -13.87 5.13
C ASP A 61 -34.22 -15.37 5.48
N LYS A 62 -33.01 -15.86 5.72
CA LYS A 62 -32.73 -17.22 6.17
C LYS A 62 -33.44 -17.54 7.48
N LYS A 63 -33.40 -16.62 8.46
CA LYS A 63 -34.10 -16.77 9.74
C LYS A 63 -35.62 -16.81 9.57
N ASP A 64 -36.16 -16.00 8.66
CA ASP A 64 -37.59 -16.00 8.35
C ASP A 64 -38.04 -17.29 7.69
N LEU A 65 -37.24 -17.81 6.74
CA LEU A 65 -37.49 -19.11 6.11
C LEU A 65 -37.44 -20.24 7.14
N ASN A 66 -36.46 -20.20 8.05
CA ASN A 66 -36.38 -21.21 9.12
C ASN A 66 -37.63 -21.18 10.02
N ARG A 67 -38.11 -19.99 10.45
CA ARG A 67 -39.35 -19.85 11.23
C ARG A 67 -40.57 -20.39 10.49
N LYS A 68 -40.64 -20.14 9.17
CA LYS A 68 -41.74 -20.70 8.33
C LYS A 68 -41.64 -22.21 8.26
N LEU A 69 -40.45 -22.79 8.07
CA LEU A 69 -40.23 -24.23 8.09
C LEU A 69 -40.70 -24.87 9.42
N GLU A 70 -40.26 -24.28 10.54
CA GLU A 70 -40.70 -24.76 11.88
C GLU A 70 -42.24 -24.69 12.08
N SER A 71 -42.90 -23.67 11.47
CA SER A 71 -44.35 -23.55 11.51
C SER A 71 -45.03 -24.64 10.69
N VAL A 72 -44.49 -24.87 9.47
CA VAL A 72 -45.02 -25.89 8.56
C VAL A 72 -44.81 -27.32 9.11
N ASP A 73 -43.64 -27.56 9.74
CA ASP A 73 -43.39 -28.84 10.44
C ASP A 73 -44.35 -29.11 11.58
N ARG A 74 -44.75 -28.08 12.33
CA ARG A 74 -45.81 -28.21 13.38
C ARG A 74 -47.14 -28.50 12.73
N GLU A 75 -47.52 -27.81 11.67
CA GLU A 75 -48.77 -28.03 10.96
C GLU A 75 -48.85 -29.45 10.37
N GLN A 76 -47.75 -29.99 9.84
CA GLN A 76 -47.70 -31.38 9.39
C GLN A 76 -48.00 -32.38 10.50
N ARG A 77 -47.41 -32.18 11.69
CA ARG A 77 -47.66 -33.01 12.87
C ARG A 77 -49.13 -32.90 13.34
N ASP A 78 -49.66 -31.67 13.36
CA ASP A 78 -51.06 -31.44 13.74
C ASP A 78 -52.05 -32.18 12.81
N TRP A 79 -51.76 -32.19 11.49
CA TRP A 79 -52.56 -32.95 10.51
C TRP A 79 -52.38 -34.46 10.70
N GLU A 80 -51.20 -34.94 11.03
CA GLU A 80 -50.95 -36.36 11.35
C GLU A 80 -51.72 -36.79 12.59
N ASP A 81 -51.66 -36.04 13.68
CA ASP A 81 -52.36 -36.28 14.90
C ASP A 81 -53.91 -36.32 14.70
N LYS A 82 -54.41 -35.39 13.86
CA LYS A 82 -55.85 -35.37 13.47
C LYS A 82 -56.24 -36.62 12.67
N ALA A 83 -55.36 -37.03 11.73
CA ALA A 83 -55.61 -38.26 10.96
C ALA A 83 -55.67 -39.52 11.88
N GLU A 84 -54.69 -39.62 12.79
CA GLU A 84 -54.66 -40.70 13.77
C GLU A 84 -55.89 -40.69 14.69
N LEU A 85 -56.31 -39.50 15.17
CA LEU A 85 -57.55 -39.38 16.01
C LEU A 85 -58.74 -39.81 15.22
N ALA A 86 -58.87 -39.43 13.95
CA ALA A 86 -59.97 -39.81 13.07
C ALA A 86 -60.06 -41.34 12.90
N ILE A 87 -58.92 -42.00 12.70
CA ILE A 87 -58.85 -43.47 12.61
C ILE A 87 -59.32 -44.12 13.92
N ARG A 88 -58.82 -43.65 15.07
CA ARG A 88 -59.21 -44.14 16.40
C ARG A 88 -60.74 -44.00 16.67
N LYS A 89 -61.39 -43.03 16.05
CA LYS A 89 -62.84 -42.78 16.14
C LYS A 89 -63.63 -43.43 15.01
N GLY A 90 -63.03 -44.27 14.16
CA GLY A 90 -63.70 -44.97 13.05
C GLY A 90 -64.13 -44.03 11.90
N ARG A 91 -63.55 -42.82 11.81
CA ARG A 91 -63.88 -41.82 10.77
C ARG A 91 -62.83 -41.79 9.70
N GLU A 92 -62.84 -42.82 8.83
CA GLU A 92 -61.89 -42.92 7.73
C GLU A 92 -61.98 -41.75 6.73
N ASP A 93 -63.19 -41.22 6.52
CA ASP A 93 -63.49 -40.06 5.70
C ASP A 93 -62.65 -38.83 6.15
N LEU A 94 -62.67 -38.56 7.45
CA LEU A 94 -61.85 -37.44 8.03
C LEU A 94 -60.39 -37.75 8.06
N ALA A 95 -59.98 -38.99 8.25
CA ALA A 95 -58.54 -39.35 8.17
C ALA A 95 -57.98 -39.12 6.77
N LYS A 96 -58.70 -39.51 5.73
CA LYS A 96 -58.30 -39.25 4.35
C LYS A 96 -58.20 -37.75 4.06
N ALA A 97 -59.20 -36.97 4.51
CA ALA A 97 -59.15 -35.51 4.35
C ALA A 97 -57.90 -34.87 5.04
N ALA A 98 -57.59 -35.29 6.29
CA ALA A 98 -56.44 -34.83 7.04
C ALA A 98 -55.12 -35.19 6.38
N LEU A 99 -55.00 -36.39 5.80
CA LEU A 99 -53.80 -36.81 5.04
C LEU A 99 -53.62 -36.03 3.73
N VAL A 100 -54.71 -35.62 3.06
CA VAL A 100 -54.63 -34.74 1.88
C VAL A 100 -54.06 -33.37 2.27
N GLU A 101 -54.56 -32.79 3.39
CA GLU A 101 -53.99 -31.51 3.86
C GLU A 101 -52.53 -31.67 4.32
N LYS A 102 -52.18 -32.75 5.04
CA LYS A 102 -50.78 -33.05 5.36
C LYS A 102 -49.90 -33.10 4.13
N SER A 103 -50.34 -33.77 3.04
CA SER A 103 -49.61 -33.84 1.78
C SER A 103 -49.38 -32.46 1.14
N ARG A 104 -50.41 -31.59 1.19
CA ARG A 104 -50.34 -30.23 0.69
C ARG A 104 -49.28 -29.39 1.47
N VAL A 105 -49.32 -29.53 2.80
CA VAL A 105 -48.35 -28.86 3.70
C VAL A 105 -46.96 -29.41 3.49
N THR A 106 -46.78 -30.71 3.25
CA THR A 106 -45.49 -31.34 2.91
C THR A 106 -44.88 -30.76 1.64
N THR A 107 -45.68 -30.61 0.59
CA THR A 107 -45.21 -29.98 -0.68
C THR A 107 -44.78 -28.55 -0.45
N ALA A 108 -45.51 -27.78 0.36
CA ALA A 108 -45.13 -26.43 0.71
C ALA A 108 -43.78 -26.37 1.52
N ALA A 109 -43.61 -27.34 2.44
CA ALA A 109 -42.36 -27.47 3.19
C ALA A 109 -41.14 -27.76 2.30
N GLU A 110 -41.32 -28.59 1.28
CA GLU A 110 -40.26 -28.92 0.32
C GLU A 110 -39.81 -27.69 -0.46
N VAL A 111 -40.72 -26.84 -0.90
CA VAL A 111 -40.40 -25.57 -1.58
C VAL A 111 -39.62 -24.63 -0.64
N LEU A 112 -40.15 -24.42 0.57
CA LEU A 112 -39.45 -23.57 1.56
C LEU A 112 -38.06 -24.08 1.93
N LYS A 113 -37.87 -25.41 1.96
CA LYS A 113 -36.57 -26.03 2.20
C LYS A 113 -35.59 -25.77 1.06
N GLN A 114 -36.07 -25.83 -0.16
CA GLN A 114 -35.22 -25.47 -1.33
C GLN A 114 -34.82 -24.01 -1.29
N ASP A 115 -35.76 -23.11 -0.99
CA ASP A 115 -35.44 -21.68 -0.84
C ASP A 115 -34.44 -21.44 0.30
N TYR A 116 -34.60 -22.12 1.44
CA TYR A 116 -33.66 -22.03 2.56
C TYR A 116 -32.23 -22.47 2.15
N LEU A 117 -32.14 -23.61 1.45
CA LEU A 117 -30.86 -24.13 0.99
C LEU A 117 -30.18 -23.19 -0.03
N ALA A 118 -30.96 -22.61 -0.94
CA ALA A 118 -30.45 -21.65 -1.90
C ALA A 118 -29.89 -20.37 -1.23
N VAL A 119 -30.61 -19.84 -0.23
CA VAL A 119 -30.14 -18.68 0.55
C VAL A 119 -28.92 -19.05 1.38
N ASP A 120 -28.84 -20.23 1.96
CA ASP A 120 -27.69 -20.68 2.76
C ASP A 120 -26.44 -20.85 1.92
N GLU A 121 -26.56 -21.46 0.74
CA GLU A 121 -25.47 -21.58 -0.22
C GLU A 121 -24.98 -20.20 -0.70
N GLY A 122 -25.91 -19.30 -1.02
CA GLY A 122 -25.57 -17.93 -1.39
C GLY A 122 -24.81 -17.18 -0.29
N LEU A 123 -25.25 -17.34 0.98
CA LEU A 123 -24.56 -16.77 2.15
C LEU A 123 -23.15 -17.35 2.35
N SER A 124 -22.99 -18.66 2.14
CA SER A 124 -21.67 -19.30 2.25
C SER A 124 -20.69 -18.72 1.23
N LYS A 125 -21.10 -18.62 -0.02
CA LYS A 125 -20.28 -18.00 -1.09
C LYS A 125 -19.96 -16.54 -0.78
N LEU A 126 -20.95 -15.79 -0.32
CA LEU A 126 -20.77 -14.39 0.03
C LEU A 126 -19.78 -14.20 1.20
N ASN A 127 -19.81 -15.07 2.21
CA ASN A 127 -18.84 -15.05 3.31
C ASN A 127 -17.41 -15.37 2.85
N GLU A 128 -17.23 -16.34 1.95
CA GLU A 128 -15.93 -16.62 1.36
C GLU A 128 -15.38 -15.42 0.59
N ASP A 129 -16.22 -14.79 -0.18
CA ASP A 129 -15.83 -13.62 -0.96
C ASP A 129 -15.51 -12.41 -0.08
N ILE A 130 -16.29 -12.18 0.98
CA ILE A 130 -15.98 -11.17 2.01
C ILE A 130 -14.60 -11.41 2.60
N ALA A 131 -14.29 -12.65 2.98
CA ALA A 131 -12.98 -12.99 3.53
C ALA A 131 -11.84 -12.74 2.53
N ARG A 132 -12.06 -13.01 1.24
CA ARG A 132 -11.09 -12.70 0.17
C ARG A 132 -10.88 -11.19 0.02
N LEU A 133 -11.95 -10.40 0.08
CA LEU A 133 -11.87 -8.94 0.00
C LEU A 133 -11.14 -8.34 1.22
N GLU A 134 -11.41 -8.85 2.42
CA GLU A 134 -10.72 -8.45 3.65
C GLU A 134 -9.21 -8.72 3.57
N ALA A 135 -8.82 -9.89 3.07
CA ALA A 135 -7.43 -10.23 2.87
C ALA A 135 -6.74 -9.29 1.85
N LYS A 136 -7.43 -8.95 0.76
CA LYS A 136 -6.91 -7.98 -0.21
C LYS A 136 -6.81 -6.56 0.34
N LEU A 137 -7.78 -6.15 1.15
CA LEU A 137 -7.76 -4.85 1.82
C LEU A 137 -6.55 -4.73 2.75
N GLU A 138 -6.23 -5.78 3.51
CA GLU A 138 -5.06 -5.79 4.39
C GLU A 138 -3.74 -5.78 3.59
N ASP A 139 -3.66 -6.53 2.48
CA ASP A 139 -2.52 -6.46 1.56
C ASP A 139 -2.35 -5.04 0.98
N ALA A 140 -3.43 -4.42 0.53
CA ALA A 140 -3.40 -3.04 0.01
C ALA A 140 -2.95 -2.03 1.08
N LYS A 141 -3.43 -2.15 2.33
CA LYS A 141 -3.00 -1.31 3.46
C LYS A 141 -1.51 -1.50 3.79
N THR A 142 -1.03 -2.73 3.73
CA THR A 142 0.39 -3.04 3.95
C THR A 142 1.26 -2.41 2.86
N ARG A 143 0.85 -2.48 1.61
CA ARG A 143 1.53 -1.85 0.48
C ARG A 143 1.52 -0.33 0.59
N GLN A 144 0.39 0.26 0.98
CA GLN A 144 0.31 1.70 1.23
C GLN A 144 1.34 2.15 2.27
N LYS A 145 1.43 1.43 3.40
CA LYS A 145 2.44 1.72 4.44
C LYS A 145 3.87 1.64 3.89
N ALA A 146 4.16 0.61 3.09
CA ALA A 146 5.47 0.43 2.47
C ALA A 146 5.81 1.55 1.46
N LEU A 147 4.85 1.96 0.62
CA LEU A 147 5.03 3.07 -0.33
C LEU A 147 5.29 4.39 0.40
N LEU A 148 4.50 4.71 1.43
CA LEU A 148 4.69 5.90 2.26
C LEU A 148 6.06 5.92 2.95
N ALA A 149 6.50 4.78 3.50
CA ALA A 149 7.82 4.64 4.13
C ALA A 149 8.96 4.87 3.11
N ARG A 150 8.85 4.30 1.90
CA ARG A 150 9.82 4.51 0.82
C ARG A 150 9.87 5.98 0.38
N HIS A 151 8.72 6.59 0.18
CA HIS A 151 8.62 8.01 -0.20
C HIS A 151 9.23 8.92 0.86
N LYS A 152 8.92 8.70 2.14
CA LYS A 152 9.51 9.44 3.26
C LYS A 152 11.04 9.28 3.32
N THR A 153 11.54 8.05 3.13
CA THR A 153 12.99 7.78 3.13
C THR A 153 13.68 8.46 1.94
N ALA A 154 13.10 8.39 0.74
CA ALA A 154 13.64 9.03 -0.45
C ALA A 154 13.67 10.55 -0.30
N SER A 155 12.58 11.15 0.18
CA SER A 155 12.49 12.61 0.44
C SER A 155 13.51 13.07 1.47
N SER A 156 13.68 12.30 2.57
CA SER A 156 14.66 12.60 3.61
C SER A 156 16.09 12.53 3.06
N ARG A 157 16.41 11.49 2.26
CA ARG A 157 17.73 11.36 1.61
C ARG A 157 17.99 12.51 0.64
N LEU A 158 16.99 12.93 -0.13
CA LEU A 158 17.10 14.06 -1.04
C LEU A 158 17.37 15.36 -0.27
N ALA A 159 16.62 15.61 0.82
CA ALA A 159 16.80 16.80 1.65
C ALA A 159 18.20 16.85 2.31
N VAL A 160 18.68 15.70 2.80
CA VAL A 160 20.05 15.60 3.36
C VAL A 160 21.10 15.86 2.29
N ARG A 161 20.99 15.22 1.11
CA ARG A 161 21.93 15.45 0.01
C ARG A 161 21.95 16.90 -0.46
N LYS A 162 20.77 17.52 -0.58
CA LYS A 162 20.65 18.93 -0.94
C LYS A 162 21.37 19.82 0.09
N LYS A 163 21.12 19.61 1.40
CA LYS A 163 21.82 20.35 2.46
C LYS A 163 23.33 20.16 2.43
N ILE A 164 23.81 18.93 2.23
CA ILE A 164 25.26 18.66 2.15
C ILE A 164 25.88 19.37 0.92
N TYR A 165 25.17 19.38 -0.20
CA TYR A 165 25.64 20.04 -1.42
C TYR A 165 25.66 21.56 -1.25
N ASP A 166 24.58 22.15 -0.77
CA ASP A 166 24.48 23.61 -0.54
C ASP A 166 25.52 24.06 0.50
N TYR A 167 25.67 23.33 1.62
CA TYR A 167 26.64 23.67 2.67
C TYR A 167 28.11 23.59 2.20
N LYS A 168 28.45 22.57 1.38
CA LYS A 168 29.84 22.46 0.85
C LYS A 168 30.21 23.57 -0.14
N ILE A 169 29.27 24.02 -0.95
CA ILE A 169 29.51 25.08 -1.93
C ILE A 169 29.62 26.42 -1.23
N ASP A 170 28.67 26.79 -0.38
CA ASP A 170 28.67 28.10 0.28
C ASP A 170 29.86 28.28 1.22
N ASP A 171 30.17 27.25 2.04
CA ASP A 171 31.30 27.32 2.99
C ASP A 171 32.66 27.33 2.26
N ALA A 172 32.81 26.60 1.17
CA ALA A 172 34.00 26.60 0.34
C ALA A 172 34.19 27.95 -0.39
N MET A 173 33.13 28.54 -0.92
CA MET A 173 33.15 29.86 -1.56
C MET A 173 33.52 30.96 -0.56
N ILE A 174 32.89 30.98 0.63
CA ILE A 174 33.21 31.95 1.67
C ILE A 174 34.67 31.85 2.12
N ARG A 175 35.19 30.63 2.33
CA ARG A 175 36.61 30.44 2.69
C ARG A 175 37.57 30.86 1.56
N PHE A 176 37.21 30.53 0.31
CA PHE A 176 37.99 30.92 -0.85
C PHE A 176 38.10 32.45 -0.96
N GLU A 177 36.97 33.17 -0.83
CA GLU A 177 37.01 34.65 -0.82
C GLU A 177 37.84 35.23 0.32
N GLN A 178 37.75 34.61 1.52
CA GLN A 178 38.56 35.06 2.67
C GLN A 178 40.06 34.83 2.44
N TYR A 179 40.44 33.73 1.82
CA TYR A 179 41.83 33.44 1.48
C TYR A 179 42.34 34.37 0.37
N THR A 180 41.55 34.60 -0.66
CA THR A 180 41.92 35.54 -1.74
C THR A 180 42.16 36.94 -1.17
N ARG A 181 41.26 37.47 -0.34
CA ARG A 181 41.46 38.78 0.31
C ARG A 181 42.72 38.86 1.19
N ARG A 182 43.04 37.73 1.87
CA ARG A 182 44.31 37.69 2.66
C ARG A 182 45.51 37.68 1.80
N ILE A 183 45.50 37.01 0.66
CA ILE A 183 46.59 37.00 -0.31
C ILE A 183 46.76 38.40 -0.87
N ASP A 184 45.68 39.03 -1.33
CA ASP A 184 45.74 40.42 -1.85
C ASP A 184 46.29 41.42 -0.81
N ASP A 185 45.95 41.27 0.48
CA ASP A 185 46.46 42.12 1.57
C ASP A 185 47.96 41.89 1.81
N VAL A 186 48.41 40.65 1.71
CA VAL A 186 49.84 40.31 1.85
C VAL A 186 50.64 40.77 0.64
N GLU A 187 50.12 40.57 -0.58
CA GLU A 187 50.75 41.06 -1.81
C GLU A 187 50.83 42.59 -1.82
N GLY A 188 49.77 43.28 -1.44
CA GLY A 188 49.79 44.75 -1.31
C GLY A 188 50.79 45.27 -0.25
N ARG A 189 51.02 44.51 0.82
CA ARG A 189 52.06 44.81 1.81
C ARG A 189 53.46 44.58 1.26
N VAL A 190 53.70 43.51 0.50
CA VAL A 190 55.00 43.23 -0.15
C VAL A 190 55.29 44.31 -1.16
N GLU A 191 54.37 44.67 -2.03
CA GLU A 191 54.50 45.76 -2.97
C GLU A 191 54.79 47.10 -2.29
N ALA A 192 54.17 47.38 -1.12
CA ALA A 192 54.42 48.58 -0.36
C ALA A 192 55.83 48.62 0.27
N TYR A 193 56.41 47.46 0.58
CA TYR A 193 57.78 47.35 1.08
C TYR A 193 58.85 47.45 -0.06
N ASP A 194 58.46 47.00 -1.27
CA ASP A 194 59.36 47.06 -2.45
C ASP A 194 59.41 48.45 -3.10
N LEU A 195 58.47 49.34 -2.74
CA LEU A 195 58.48 50.75 -3.16
C LEU A 195 59.59 51.53 -2.46
N GLY A 196 60.85 51.25 -2.81
CA GLY A 196 61.99 52.06 -2.35
C GLY A 196 63.28 51.33 -2.03
N LEU A 197 63.36 50.03 -2.23
CA LEU A 197 64.62 49.27 -2.01
C LEU A 197 65.23 48.81 -3.35
N PRO A 198 66.58 48.88 -3.51
CA PRO A 198 67.27 48.30 -4.67
C PRO A 198 67.09 46.76 -4.57
N LYS A 199 66.76 46.13 -5.68
CA LYS A 199 66.59 44.67 -5.79
C LYS A 199 67.85 43.96 -5.34
N ASP A 200 67.78 43.31 -4.16
CA ASP A 200 68.90 42.48 -3.68
C ASP A 200 68.79 41.10 -4.32
N LEU A 201 69.78 40.74 -5.14
CA LEU A 201 69.85 39.44 -5.80
C LEU A 201 69.78 38.25 -4.87
N ASN A 202 70.13 38.38 -3.59
CA ASN A 202 70.00 37.33 -2.58
C ASN A 202 68.55 37.02 -2.27
N HIS A 203 67.62 37.98 -2.41
CA HIS A 203 66.17 37.75 -2.17
C HIS A 203 65.55 37.02 -3.37
N GLU A 204 66.04 37.24 -4.60
CA GLU A 204 65.53 36.47 -5.76
C GLU A 204 65.97 35.01 -5.71
N PHE A 205 67.19 34.73 -5.24
CA PHE A 205 67.61 33.32 -5.03
C PHE A 205 66.91 32.63 -3.93
N ALA A 206 66.61 33.29 -2.82
CA ALA A 206 65.83 32.72 -1.72
C ALA A 206 64.34 32.41 -2.10
N SER A 207 63.72 33.22 -2.97
CA SER A 207 62.36 32.97 -3.48
C SER A 207 62.36 31.82 -4.47
N LEU A 208 63.37 31.59 -5.27
CA LEU A 208 63.56 30.45 -6.18
C LEU A 208 63.70 29.12 -5.39
N GLU A 209 64.48 29.09 -4.30
CA GLU A 209 64.66 27.93 -3.44
C GLU A 209 63.36 27.59 -2.70
N ALA A 210 62.56 28.60 -2.30
CA ALA A 210 61.25 28.40 -1.67
C ALA A 210 60.19 27.86 -2.65
N GLU A 211 60.21 28.32 -3.90
CA GLU A 211 59.33 27.79 -4.96
C GLU A 211 59.61 26.32 -5.31
N ASP A 212 60.90 25.95 -5.39
CA ASP A 212 61.30 24.57 -5.65
C ASP A 212 60.89 23.63 -4.49
N SER A 213 61.05 24.05 -3.24
CA SER A 213 60.64 23.30 -2.05
C SER A 213 59.12 23.09 -2.02
N VAL A 214 58.31 24.11 -2.32
CA VAL A 214 56.83 24.01 -2.38
C VAL A 214 56.41 23.13 -3.55
N ARG A 215 57.12 23.12 -4.64
CA ARG A 215 56.86 22.26 -5.78
C ARG A 215 57.10 20.78 -5.49
N GLU A 216 58.19 20.47 -4.77
CA GLU A 216 58.49 19.11 -4.29
C GLU A 216 57.44 18.60 -3.30
N GLU A 217 56.97 19.44 -2.35
CA GLU A 217 55.90 19.09 -1.42
C GLU A 217 54.56 18.89 -2.13
N LEU A 218 54.25 19.72 -3.15
CA LEU A 218 53.04 19.57 -3.94
C LEU A 218 53.04 18.27 -4.75
N ASP A 219 54.16 17.89 -5.32
CA ASP A 219 54.30 16.62 -6.07
C ASP A 219 54.27 15.40 -5.14
N ALA A 220 54.79 15.52 -3.91
CA ALA A 220 54.66 14.49 -2.89
C ALA A 220 53.20 14.32 -2.41
N LEU A 221 52.46 15.42 -2.26
CA LEU A 221 51.02 15.41 -1.93
C LEU A 221 50.18 14.82 -3.06
N LYS A 222 50.46 15.19 -4.31
CA LYS A 222 49.78 14.59 -5.49
C LYS A 222 49.99 13.08 -5.56
N LYS A 223 51.21 12.57 -5.32
CA LYS A 223 51.49 11.14 -5.28
C LYS A 223 50.77 10.41 -4.13
N ARG A 224 50.62 11.07 -2.97
CA ARG A 224 49.88 10.48 -1.84
C ARG A 224 48.35 10.43 -2.10
N VAL A 225 47.79 11.45 -2.75
CA VAL A 225 46.36 11.48 -3.11
C VAL A 225 46.06 10.44 -4.19
N ALA A 226 46.90 10.32 -5.22
CA ALA A 226 46.76 9.31 -6.27
C ALA A 226 46.96 7.87 -5.77
N GLY A 227 47.81 7.65 -4.74
CA GLY A 227 48.01 6.33 -4.15
C GLY A 227 46.87 5.88 -3.22
N ASN A 228 46.05 6.80 -2.71
CA ASN A 228 44.87 6.46 -1.90
C ASN A 228 43.64 6.13 -2.77
N GLU A 229 43.55 6.59 -3.99
CA GLU A 229 42.49 6.23 -4.94
C GLU A 229 42.61 4.78 -5.44
N ASP A 230 43.85 4.28 -5.58
CA ASP A 230 44.12 2.90 -6.02
C ASP A 230 43.86 1.84 -4.93
N ASP A 231 43.80 2.21 -3.63
CA ASP A 231 43.50 1.30 -2.53
C ASP A 231 41.99 1.22 -2.18
N GLU A 232 41.22 2.25 -2.49
CA GLU A 232 39.76 2.20 -2.32
C GLU A 232 39.05 1.35 -3.41
N ASP A 233 39.57 1.37 -4.64
CA ASP A 233 39.00 0.56 -5.74
C ASP A 233 39.31 -0.95 -5.61
N LYS A 234 40.33 -1.32 -4.85
CA LYS A 234 40.64 -2.75 -4.59
C LYS A 234 39.82 -3.37 -3.47
N ASN A 235 39.19 -2.58 -2.62
CA ASN A 235 38.39 -3.09 -1.51
C ASN A 235 36.89 -3.23 -1.85
N VAL A 236 36.43 -2.71 -3.00
CA VAL A 236 35.04 -2.85 -3.48
C VAL A 236 34.84 -4.10 -4.36
N ALA A 237 35.94 -4.76 -4.79
CA ALA A 237 35.90 -5.93 -5.66
C ALA A 237 35.96 -7.28 -4.92
N GLN A 238 35.99 -7.32 -3.58
CA GLN A 238 36.08 -8.56 -2.77
C GLN A 238 35.08 -8.59 -1.60
N GLY A 239 33.85 -7.98 -1.77
CA GLY A 239 32.77 -8.12 -0.76
C GLY A 239 31.48 -8.64 -1.38
#